data_581a80186a6e9ec2a2e2d9a572db5b5c
#
_entry.id   581a80186a6e9ec2a2e2d9a572db5b5c
#
_cell.length_a   1.000
_cell.length_b   1.000
_cell.length_c   1.000
_cell.angle_alpha   90.00
_cell.angle_beta   90.00
_cell.angle_gamma   90.00
#
_symmetry.space_group_name_H-M   'P 1'
#
loop_
_entity.id
_entity.type
_entity.pdbx_description
1 polymer ?
#
loop_
_entity_poly.entity_id
_entity_poly.type
_entity_poly.pdbx_seq_one_letter_code
_entity_poly.pdbx_strand_id
1 'polypeptide(L)'
;MTPHTDLRYDWTVPEIASIYTLPIAELLFQAQLAHRQFHNPNEIQGCVLLSVKTGGCPEDCGYCPQSARYDTGVESTPLLTVQETLSAARQARDQGATRFCMGGAWRDAPDGPRFDQILEMVRGVRAMGLEACCTLGMLTQDQANQLARAGLTAYNHNLDTAPEFYGNIITTRTYNERLQTLAHVRHAGITVCCGGIIGMGEDRETRCRLLQQLACQQPHPESVPINLLVRVEGTPLAREQDLDVLELVRTIATARILMPASMVRMSAGRLSLSDEAQALCFVAGANSIFMGDKLLTTPNPDSDRDQTLLGRLGMQLRPQSVSV
;
A
#
# COMPACT_ATOMS: atom_id res chain seq x y z
N MET A 1 28.22 -15.42 10.86
CA MET A 1 28.14 -14.00 10.52
C MET A 1 26.99 -13.44 11.35
N THR A 2 27.25 -12.55 12.29
CA THR A 2 26.22 -11.81 13.02
C THR A 2 25.41 -11.00 11.99
N PRO A 3 24.09 -11.07 11.98
CA PRO A 3 23.30 -10.28 11.07
C PRO A 3 23.53 -8.80 11.40
N HIS A 4 23.98 -8.01 10.43
CA HIS A 4 23.94 -6.57 10.52
C HIS A 4 22.47 -6.16 10.58
N THR A 5 21.98 -5.87 11.77
CA THR A 5 20.60 -5.42 12.02
C THR A 5 20.44 -3.92 11.80
N ASP A 6 21.48 -3.23 11.38
CA ASP A 6 21.48 -1.79 11.21
C ASP A 6 20.73 -1.40 9.93
N LEU A 7 19.57 -0.78 10.11
CA LEU A 7 18.80 -0.20 9.01
C LEU A 7 19.48 1.08 8.51
N ARG A 8 19.56 1.24 7.20
CA ARG A 8 20.18 2.40 6.57
C ARG A 8 19.15 3.38 6.04
N TYR A 9 19.32 4.68 6.30
CA TYR A 9 18.36 5.75 5.96
C TYR A 9 18.94 6.87 5.09
N ASP A 10 20.20 6.75 4.64
CA ASP A 10 20.95 7.78 3.90
C ASP A 10 21.26 7.37 2.45
N TRP A 11 20.35 6.65 1.82
CA TRP A 11 20.48 6.18 0.46
C TRP A 11 20.54 7.33 -0.56
N THR A 12 21.51 7.30 -1.46
CA THR A 12 21.58 8.21 -2.60
C THR A 12 20.93 7.61 -3.85
N VAL A 13 20.41 8.46 -4.75
CA VAL A 13 19.81 7.99 -6.01
C VAL A 13 20.80 7.17 -6.85
N PRO A 14 22.09 7.55 -7.01
CA PRO A 14 23.05 6.73 -7.74
C PRO A 14 23.26 5.33 -7.15
N GLU A 15 23.30 5.19 -5.82
CA GLU A 15 23.41 3.86 -5.17
C GLU A 15 22.17 3.02 -5.46
N ILE A 16 20.98 3.60 -5.32
CA ILE A 16 19.71 2.92 -5.62
C ILE A 16 19.66 2.51 -7.10
N ALA A 17 20.06 3.38 -8.02
CA ALA A 17 20.11 3.07 -9.44
C ALA A 17 21.10 1.94 -9.75
N SER A 18 22.24 1.88 -9.07
CA SER A 18 23.19 0.78 -9.21
C SER A 18 22.62 -0.56 -8.77
N ILE A 19 21.84 -0.58 -7.67
CA ILE A 19 21.11 -1.78 -7.21
C ILE A 19 20.00 -2.14 -8.21
N TYR A 20 19.19 -1.16 -8.62
CA TYR A 20 18.05 -1.35 -9.52
C TYR A 20 18.45 -1.96 -10.87
N THR A 21 19.64 -1.62 -11.37
CA THR A 21 20.16 -2.05 -12.67
C THR A 21 21.00 -3.33 -12.62
N LEU A 22 21.19 -3.94 -11.47
CA LEU A 22 21.88 -5.23 -11.35
C LEU A 22 21.28 -6.27 -12.31
N PRO A 23 22.07 -7.25 -12.77
CA PRO A 23 21.52 -8.43 -13.42
C PRO A 23 20.41 -9.03 -12.56
N ILE A 24 19.31 -9.46 -13.18
CA ILE A 24 18.09 -9.84 -12.43
C ILE A 24 18.35 -10.96 -11.42
N ALA A 25 19.20 -11.93 -11.75
CA ALA A 25 19.55 -13.02 -10.83
C ALA A 25 20.26 -12.50 -9.58
N GLU A 26 21.20 -11.57 -9.75
CA GLU A 26 21.94 -10.96 -8.65
C GLU A 26 21.01 -10.09 -7.77
N LEU A 27 20.17 -9.29 -8.41
CA LEU A 27 19.18 -8.45 -7.71
C LEU A 27 18.25 -9.29 -6.83
N LEU A 28 17.70 -10.38 -7.37
CA LEU A 28 16.82 -11.29 -6.65
C LEU A 28 17.54 -12.01 -5.51
N PHE A 29 18.78 -12.43 -5.72
CA PHE A 29 19.58 -13.05 -4.68
C PHE A 29 19.80 -12.10 -3.48
N GLN A 30 20.20 -10.85 -3.75
CA GLN A 30 20.38 -9.85 -2.70
C GLN A 30 19.06 -9.52 -1.98
N ALA A 31 17.94 -9.40 -2.72
CA ALA A 31 16.63 -9.19 -2.14
C ALA A 31 16.20 -10.35 -1.23
N GLN A 32 16.51 -11.60 -1.60
CA GLN A 32 16.22 -12.77 -0.78
C GLN A 32 17.10 -12.81 0.49
N LEU A 33 18.36 -12.42 0.41
CA LEU A 33 19.21 -12.30 1.60
C LEU A 33 18.63 -11.27 2.59
N ALA A 34 18.26 -10.09 2.11
CA ALA A 34 17.61 -9.06 2.92
C ALA A 34 16.27 -9.52 3.50
N HIS A 35 15.44 -10.18 2.68
CA HIS A 35 14.12 -10.68 3.11
C HIS A 35 14.23 -11.67 4.28
N ARG A 36 15.11 -12.66 4.17
CA ARG A 36 15.27 -13.75 5.15
C ARG A 36 15.86 -13.31 6.49
N GLN A 37 16.47 -12.13 6.54
CA GLN A 37 16.96 -11.56 7.80
C GLN A 37 15.83 -11.06 8.72
N PHE A 38 14.71 -10.62 8.15
CA PHE A 38 13.64 -9.96 8.89
C PHE A 38 12.30 -10.70 8.82
N HIS A 39 12.11 -11.58 7.84
CA HIS A 39 10.83 -12.22 7.57
C HIS A 39 10.98 -13.71 7.27
N ASN A 40 9.93 -14.47 7.57
CA ASN A 40 9.79 -15.82 7.02
C ASN A 40 9.44 -15.71 5.52
N PRO A 41 10.28 -16.21 4.61
CA PRO A 41 10.08 -16.04 3.16
C PRO A 41 8.86 -16.80 2.61
N ASN A 42 8.29 -17.71 3.38
CA ASN A 42 7.15 -18.53 2.99
C ASN A 42 5.82 -18.01 3.57
N GLU A 43 5.84 -16.88 4.29
CA GLU A 43 4.65 -16.27 4.87
C GLU A 43 4.27 -14.97 4.18
N ILE A 44 3.01 -14.86 3.80
CA ILE A 44 2.42 -13.69 3.14
C ILE A 44 1.37 -13.06 4.05
N GLN A 45 1.52 -11.77 4.35
CA GLN A 45 0.48 -11.02 5.05
C GLN A 45 -0.72 -10.82 4.14
N GLY A 46 -1.87 -11.37 4.52
CA GLY A 46 -3.16 -11.08 3.89
C GLY A 46 -3.79 -9.80 4.47
N CYS A 47 -4.15 -8.88 3.60
CA CYS A 47 -4.88 -7.65 3.95
C CYS A 47 -6.17 -7.57 3.14
N VAL A 48 -7.23 -6.98 3.69
CA VAL A 48 -8.46 -6.69 2.95
C VAL A 48 -8.69 -5.18 2.96
N LEU A 49 -9.12 -4.63 1.84
CA LEU A 49 -9.38 -3.19 1.68
C LEU A 49 -10.85 -2.96 1.36
N LEU A 50 -11.55 -2.27 2.25
CA LEU A 50 -12.94 -1.84 2.07
C LEU A 50 -12.99 -0.34 1.73
N SER A 51 -13.75 0.01 0.68
CA SER A 51 -14.14 1.40 0.44
C SER A 51 -15.29 1.76 1.37
N VAL A 52 -15.00 2.47 2.46
CA VAL A 52 -16.03 2.91 3.41
C VAL A 52 -16.79 4.15 2.91
N LYS A 53 -16.20 4.89 1.97
CA LYS A 53 -16.85 5.98 1.22
C LYS A 53 -16.24 6.03 -0.17
N THR A 54 -17.06 5.83 -1.20
CA THR A 54 -16.65 5.73 -2.60
C THR A 54 -16.98 7.02 -3.36
N GLY A 55 -16.13 7.39 -4.31
CA GLY A 55 -16.40 8.44 -5.31
C GLY A 55 -16.52 9.86 -4.78
N GLY A 56 -16.59 10.83 -5.68
CA GLY A 56 -16.79 12.25 -5.34
C GLY A 56 -15.61 12.90 -4.62
N CYS A 57 -14.38 12.37 -4.77
CA CYS A 57 -13.19 13.01 -4.24
C CYS A 57 -12.85 14.28 -5.05
N PRO A 58 -12.56 15.43 -4.40
CA PRO A 58 -12.28 16.67 -5.12
C PRO A 58 -10.88 16.73 -5.74
N GLU A 59 -10.01 15.75 -5.45
CA GLU A 59 -8.66 15.65 -6.00
C GLU A 59 -8.65 15.28 -7.49
N ASP A 60 -7.58 15.62 -8.18
CA ASP A 60 -7.36 15.37 -9.60
C ASP A 60 -6.31 14.28 -9.89
N CYS A 61 -6.09 13.34 -8.97
CA CYS A 61 -5.12 12.27 -9.18
C CYS A 61 -5.41 11.54 -10.50
N GLY A 62 -4.49 11.64 -11.47
CA GLY A 62 -4.69 11.21 -12.86
C GLY A 62 -4.97 9.72 -13.07
N TYR A 63 -4.71 8.90 -12.08
CA TYR A 63 -4.98 7.46 -12.06
C TYR A 63 -6.29 7.07 -11.35
N CYS A 64 -6.92 8.02 -10.61
CA CYS A 64 -7.94 7.66 -9.62
C CYS A 64 -9.36 7.79 -10.18
N PRO A 65 -10.12 6.68 -10.32
CA PRO A 65 -11.49 6.72 -10.81
C PRO A 65 -12.49 7.31 -9.81
N GLN A 66 -12.10 7.57 -8.57
CA GLN A 66 -12.95 8.17 -7.54
C GLN A 66 -12.96 9.70 -7.55
N SER A 67 -12.14 10.31 -8.42
CA SER A 67 -12.12 11.77 -8.60
C SER A 67 -13.45 12.27 -9.15
N ALA A 68 -13.98 13.34 -8.55
CA ALA A 68 -15.15 14.04 -9.08
C ALA A 68 -14.86 14.84 -10.37
N ARG A 69 -13.59 14.88 -10.79
CA ARG A 69 -13.14 15.59 -11.99
C ARG A 69 -13.19 14.75 -13.26
N TYR A 70 -13.39 13.44 -13.12
CA TYR A 70 -13.35 12.46 -14.21
C TYR A 70 -14.66 11.71 -14.32
N ASP A 71 -15.10 11.48 -15.56
CA ASP A 71 -16.27 10.64 -15.85
C ASP A 71 -15.82 9.17 -16.01
N THR A 72 -15.84 8.47 -14.89
CA THR A 72 -15.38 7.06 -14.80
C THR A 72 -16.51 6.08 -14.50
N GLY A 73 -17.77 6.56 -14.42
CA GLY A 73 -18.91 5.76 -14.01
C GLY A 73 -18.90 5.35 -12.53
N VAL A 74 -17.95 5.84 -11.72
CA VAL A 74 -17.92 5.56 -10.28
C VAL A 74 -18.87 6.47 -9.55
N GLU A 75 -19.97 5.92 -9.05
CA GLU A 75 -20.95 6.66 -8.27
C GLU A 75 -20.43 7.03 -6.87
N SER A 76 -20.81 8.22 -6.40
CA SER A 76 -20.52 8.64 -5.04
C SER A 76 -21.50 8.02 -4.06
N THR A 77 -20.97 7.33 -3.04
CA THR A 77 -21.76 6.73 -1.95
C THR A 77 -21.57 7.49 -0.65
N PRO A 78 -22.56 7.45 0.27
CA PRO A 78 -22.36 7.92 1.64
C PRO A 78 -21.33 7.05 2.37
N LEU A 79 -20.89 7.51 3.56
CA LEU A 79 -20.09 6.72 4.48
C LEU A 79 -20.90 5.50 4.93
N LEU A 80 -20.32 4.30 4.84
CA LEU A 80 -20.91 3.07 5.35
C LEU A 80 -21.15 3.18 6.85
N THR A 81 -22.14 2.45 7.34
CA THR A 81 -22.39 2.34 8.77
C THR A 81 -21.29 1.53 9.46
N VAL A 82 -21.14 1.74 10.78
CA VAL A 82 -20.24 0.93 11.60
C VAL A 82 -20.56 -0.57 11.46
N GLN A 83 -21.84 -0.92 11.47
CA GLN A 83 -22.29 -2.31 11.37
C GLN A 83 -21.89 -2.97 10.04
N GLU A 84 -22.08 -2.29 8.91
CA GLU A 84 -21.65 -2.79 7.59
C GLU A 84 -20.15 -2.99 7.53
N THR A 85 -19.39 -2.01 8.02
CA THR A 85 -17.92 -2.08 8.06
C THR A 85 -17.43 -3.24 8.93
N LEU A 86 -18.02 -3.42 10.12
CA LEU A 86 -17.63 -4.51 11.03
C LEU A 86 -18.09 -5.88 10.51
N SER A 87 -19.17 -5.96 9.73
CA SER A 87 -19.55 -7.20 9.05
C SER A 87 -18.50 -7.61 8.01
N ALA A 88 -18.04 -6.65 7.18
CA ALA A 88 -16.97 -6.90 6.22
C ALA A 88 -15.63 -7.28 6.90
N ALA A 89 -15.33 -6.64 8.04
CA ALA A 89 -14.12 -6.95 8.80
C ALA A 89 -14.15 -8.39 9.37
N ARG A 90 -15.31 -8.87 9.84
CA ARG A 90 -15.46 -10.27 10.27
C ARG A 90 -15.23 -11.25 9.13
N GLN A 91 -15.81 -11.00 7.96
CA GLN A 91 -15.60 -11.83 6.77
C GLN A 91 -14.12 -11.87 6.37
N ALA A 92 -13.45 -10.71 6.37
CA ALA A 92 -12.03 -10.62 6.08
C ALA A 92 -11.18 -11.45 7.06
N ARG A 93 -11.47 -11.35 8.38
CA ARG A 93 -10.82 -12.15 9.42
C ARG A 93 -11.00 -13.64 9.18
N ASP A 94 -12.22 -14.07 8.90
CA ASP A 94 -12.58 -15.47 8.71
C ASP A 94 -11.95 -16.06 7.43
N GLN A 95 -11.57 -15.20 6.46
CA GLN A 95 -10.78 -15.55 5.27
C GLN A 95 -9.25 -15.54 5.52
N GLY A 96 -8.80 -15.26 6.75
CA GLY A 96 -7.39 -15.31 7.12
C GLY A 96 -6.64 -13.97 6.99
N ALA A 97 -7.32 -12.85 6.75
CA ALA A 97 -6.69 -11.55 6.77
C ALA A 97 -6.19 -11.21 8.19
N THR A 98 -5.00 -10.60 8.28
CA THR A 98 -4.45 -10.07 9.53
C THR A 98 -4.64 -8.57 9.66
N ARG A 99 -4.89 -7.88 8.52
CA ARG A 99 -5.10 -6.42 8.46
C ARG A 99 -6.37 -6.10 7.68
N PHE A 100 -7.16 -5.21 8.24
CA PHE A 100 -8.34 -4.65 7.56
C PHE A 100 -8.14 -3.15 7.32
N CYS A 101 -8.17 -2.77 6.04
CA CYS A 101 -7.94 -1.40 5.58
C CYS A 101 -9.28 -0.75 5.21
N MET A 102 -9.50 0.48 5.67
CA MET A 102 -10.69 1.28 5.41
C MET A 102 -10.30 2.52 4.60
N GLY A 103 -10.75 2.57 3.35
CA GLY A 103 -10.47 3.69 2.43
C GLY A 103 -11.68 4.60 2.25
N GLY A 104 -11.49 5.91 2.35
CA GLY A 104 -12.50 6.91 2.06
C GLY A 104 -12.04 7.90 0.99
N ALA A 105 -12.88 8.16 -0.01
CA ALA A 105 -12.59 9.08 -1.10
C ALA A 105 -12.75 10.54 -0.65
N TRP A 106 -11.76 11.05 0.08
CA TRP A 106 -11.66 12.43 0.56
C TRP A 106 -10.29 13.03 0.25
N ARG A 107 -10.27 14.37 0.11
CA ARG A 107 -9.02 15.14 0.15
C ARG A 107 -8.45 15.16 1.56
N ASP A 108 -9.27 15.55 2.52
CA ASP A 108 -8.97 15.65 3.94
C ASP A 108 -9.92 14.75 4.71
N ALA A 109 -9.46 14.15 5.80
CA ALA A 109 -10.32 13.39 6.68
C ALA A 109 -11.50 14.28 7.16
N PRO A 110 -12.73 13.77 7.21
CA PRO A 110 -13.86 14.56 7.65
C PRO A 110 -13.75 14.90 9.14
N ASP A 111 -14.41 15.97 9.57
CA ASP A 111 -14.56 16.31 10.98
C ASP A 111 -15.95 15.93 11.51
N GLY A 112 -16.09 16.01 12.85
CA GLY A 112 -17.35 15.83 13.56
C GLY A 112 -17.92 14.41 13.45
N PRO A 113 -19.28 14.25 13.37
CA PRO A 113 -19.91 12.94 13.51
C PRO A 113 -19.44 11.88 12.53
N ARG A 114 -18.97 12.28 11.33
CA ARG A 114 -18.41 11.33 10.36
C ARG A 114 -17.05 10.78 10.82
N PHE A 115 -16.24 11.63 11.44
CA PHE A 115 -14.97 11.20 11.99
C PHE A 115 -15.15 10.32 13.23
N ASP A 116 -16.11 10.68 14.10
CA ASP A 116 -16.49 9.87 15.25
C ASP A 116 -16.91 8.45 14.84
N GLN A 117 -17.69 8.34 13.77
CA GLN A 117 -18.09 7.05 13.19
C GLN A 117 -16.88 6.23 12.69
N ILE A 118 -15.89 6.89 12.09
CA ILE A 118 -14.64 6.23 11.69
C ILE A 118 -13.86 5.74 12.92
N LEU A 119 -13.80 6.52 13.98
CA LEU A 119 -13.15 6.11 15.23
C LEU A 119 -13.83 4.87 15.85
N GLU A 120 -15.16 4.76 15.75
CA GLU A 120 -15.91 3.57 16.18
C GLU A 120 -15.58 2.35 15.31
N MET A 121 -15.50 2.53 13.98
CA MET A 121 -15.06 1.47 13.06
C MET A 121 -13.68 0.96 13.43
N VAL A 122 -12.71 1.86 13.69
CA VAL A 122 -11.35 1.49 14.11
C VAL A 122 -11.37 0.66 15.40
N ARG A 123 -12.08 1.11 16.43
CA ARG A 123 -12.22 0.37 17.69
C ARG A 123 -12.81 -1.02 17.49
N GLY A 124 -13.87 -1.11 16.68
CA GLY A 124 -14.53 -2.37 16.38
C GLY A 124 -13.65 -3.36 15.62
N VAL A 125 -12.88 -2.90 14.62
CA VAL A 125 -11.90 -3.71 13.89
C VAL A 125 -10.80 -4.22 14.84
N ARG A 126 -10.27 -3.34 15.70
CA ARG A 126 -9.26 -3.71 16.70
C ARG A 126 -9.77 -4.74 17.71
N ALA A 127 -11.02 -4.60 18.15
CA ALA A 127 -11.65 -5.55 19.07
C ALA A 127 -11.80 -6.98 18.48
N MET A 128 -11.72 -7.12 17.15
CA MET A 128 -11.72 -8.42 16.46
C MET A 128 -10.32 -9.06 16.36
N GLY A 129 -9.26 -8.42 16.87
CA GLY A 129 -7.88 -8.89 16.76
C GLY A 129 -7.20 -8.54 15.43
N LEU A 130 -7.85 -7.80 14.55
CA LEU A 130 -7.27 -7.33 13.29
C LEU A 130 -6.42 -6.09 13.49
N GLU A 131 -5.37 -5.94 12.69
CA GLU A 131 -4.73 -4.63 12.50
C GLU A 131 -5.69 -3.72 11.74
N ALA A 132 -6.03 -2.55 12.30
CA ALA A 132 -6.82 -1.54 11.62
C ALA A 132 -5.92 -0.59 10.84
N CYS A 133 -6.21 -0.38 9.55
CA CYS A 133 -5.53 0.59 8.70
C CYS A 133 -6.56 1.52 8.07
N CYS A 134 -6.24 2.82 7.97
CA CYS A 134 -7.10 3.81 7.32
C CYS A 134 -6.38 4.54 6.20
N THR A 135 -7.15 4.96 5.18
CA THR A 135 -6.77 5.88 4.10
C THR A 135 -7.89 6.90 3.94
N LEU A 136 -7.78 8.06 4.58
CA LEU A 136 -8.88 9.04 4.70
C LEU A 136 -8.54 10.41 4.07
N GLY A 137 -7.47 10.47 3.28
CA GLY A 137 -6.91 11.72 2.80
C GLY A 137 -5.87 12.30 3.76
N MET A 138 -5.74 13.62 3.81
CA MET A 138 -4.81 14.29 4.72
C MET A 138 -5.36 14.34 6.14
N LEU A 139 -4.46 14.30 7.13
CA LEU A 139 -4.81 14.39 8.55
C LEU A 139 -4.19 15.63 9.19
N THR A 140 -4.95 16.27 10.07
CA THR A 140 -4.38 17.14 11.08
C THR A 140 -3.71 16.33 12.20
N GLN A 141 -2.84 16.96 12.99
CA GLN A 141 -2.21 16.29 14.14
C GLN A 141 -3.27 15.82 15.16
N ASP A 142 -4.33 16.59 15.38
CA ASP A 142 -5.39 16.19 16.31
C ASP A 142 -6.17 14.98 15.82
N GLN A 143 -6.52 14.91 14.54
CA GLN A 143 -7.15 13.75 13.95
C GLN A 143 -6.25 12.49 14.04
N ALA A 144 -4.94 12.63 13.80
CA ALA A 144 -3.99 11.55 13.97
C ALA A 144 -3.95 11.05 15.43
N ASN A 145 -3.92 11.97 16.39
CA ASN A 145 -3.97 11.64 17.82
C ASN A 145 -5.27 10.93 18.22
N GLN A 146 -6.41 11.34 17.66
CA GLN A 146 -7.70 10.69 17.91
C GLN A 146 -7.72 9.26 17.34
N LEU A 147 -7.21 9.04 16.12
CA LEU A 147 -7.07 7.71 15.52
C LEU A 147 -6.13 6.81 16.35
N ALA A 148 -5.02 7.35 16.87
CA ALA A 148 -4.12 6.61 17.76
C ALA A 148 -4.84 6.16 19.04
N ARG A 149 -5.60 7.07 19.69
CA ARG A 149 -6.42 6.74 20.87
C ARG A 149 -7.52 5.71 20.58
N ALA A 150 -8.04 5.68 19.36
CA ALA A 150 -8.98 4.65 18.92
C ALA A 150 -8.30 3.30 18.64
N GLY A 151 -6.97 3.22 18.64
CA GLY A 151 -6.19 2.00 18.44
C GLY A 151 -5.80 1.75 16.98
N LEU A 152 -5.81 2.76 16.11
CA LEU A 152 -5.40 2.60 14.72
C LEU A 152 -3.96 2.07 14.66
N THR A 153 -3.76 0.96 13.94
CA THR A 153 -2.45 0.32 13.80
C THR A 153 -1.60 1.01 12.75
N ALA A 154 -2.19 1.33 11.59
CA ALA A 154 -1.48 1.92 10.47
C ALA A 154 -2.32 2.98 9.76
N TYR A 155 -1.65 3.97 9.19
CA TYR A 155 -2.29 4.93 8.29
C TYR A 155 -1.64 4.84 6.91
N ASN A 156 -2.44 4.60 5.88
CA ASN A 156 -1.95 4.60 4.50
C ASN A 156 -2.04 6.00 3.90
N HIS A 157 -0.90 6.50 3.48
CA HIS A 157 -0.79 7.75 2.73
C HIS A 157 0.40 7.67 1.78
N ASN A 158 0.14 7.24 0.54
CA ASN A 158 1.18 7.02 -0.44
C ASN A 158 1.81 8.32 -0.91
N LEU A 159 3.09 8.29 -1.26
CA LEU A 159 3.75 9.38 -2.00
C LEU A 159 3.39 9.36 -3.49
N ASP A 160 2.86 8.26 -3.96
CA ASP A 160 2.44 7.92 -5.32
C ASP A 160 3.60 7.84 -6.31
N THR A 161 4.45 8.86 -6.41
CA THR A 161 5.61 8.91 -7.30
C THR A 161 6.74 9.77 -6.69
N ALA A 162 7.80 10.04 -7.45
CA ALA A 162 8.88 10.94 -7.03
C ALA A 162 8.42 12.41 -7.01
N PRO A 163 9.06 13.27 -6.17
CA PRO A 163 8.69 14.70 -6.06
C PRO A 163 8.68 15.43 -7.41
N GLU A 164 9.67 15.14 -8.26
CA GLU A 164 9.86 15.80 -9.55
C GLU A 164 8.79 15.44 -10.58
N PHE A 165 8.21 14.23 -10.45
CA PHE A 165 7.17 13.72 -11.35
C PHE A 165 5.76 13.96 -10.80
N TYR A 166 5.63 14.29 -9.53
CA TYR A 166 4.36 14.37 -8.81
C TYR A 166 3.36 15.33 -9.46
N GLY A 167 3.83 16.52 -9.89
CA GLY A 167 3.00 17.53 -10.54
C GLY A 167 2.38 17.10 -11.89
N ASN A 168 2.93 16.06 -12.53
CA ASN A 168 2.36 15.48 -13.76
C ASN A 168 1.12 14.61 -13.46
N ILE A 169 0.97 14.17 -12.21
CA ILE A 169 -0.05 13.20 -11.78
C ILE A 169 -1.13 13.86 -10.94
N ILE A 170 -0.76 14.82 -10.07
CA ILE A 170 -1.66 15.45 -9.10
C ILE A 170 -1.31 16.93 -9.01
N THR A 171 -2.30 17.81 -9.19
CA THR A 171 -2.10 19.27 -9.08
C THR A 171 -2.88 19.90 -7.94
N THR A 172 -3.88 19.22 -7.40
CA THR A 172 -4.79 19.74 -6.35
C THR A 172 -4.22 19.70 -4.95
N ARG A 173 -3.11 19.02 -4.75
CA ARG A 173 -2.33 19.03 -3.49
C ARG A 173 -0.84 18.87 -3.78
N THR A 174 -0.02 19.37 -2.88
CA THR A 174 1.44 19.33 -3.01
C THR A 174 2.03 18.04 -2.42
N TYR A 175 3.24 17.71 -2.87
CA TYR A 175 4.02 16.62 -2.29
C TYR A 175 4.32 16.83 -0.80
N ASN A 176 4.58 18.09 -0.39
CA ASN A 176 4.85 18.46 1.00
C ASN A 176 3.65 18.24 1.91
N GLU A 177 2.41 18.46 1.45
CA GLU A 177 1.20 18.15 2.23
C GLU A 177 1.10 16.64 2.54
N ARG A 178 1.56 15.77 1.62
CA ARG A 178 1.66 14.32 1.88
C ARG A 178 2.69 14.01 2.96
N LEU A 179 3.89 14.58 2.85
CA LEU A 179 4.93 14.40 3.85
C LEU A 179 4.49 14.91 5.23
N GLN A 180 3.78 16.03 5.29
CA GLN A 180 3.23 16.56 6.52
C GLN A 180 2.21 15.61 7.18
N THR A 181 1.33 15.00 6.38
CA THR A 181 0.40 13.98 6.90
C THR A 181 1.14 12.78 7.48
N LEU A 182 2.20 12.28 6.80
CA LEU A 182 3.05 11.20 7.32
C LEU A 182 3.73 11.60 8.64
N ALA A 183 4.18 12.85 8.76
CA ALA A 183 4.75 13.37 10.01
C ALA A 183 3.72 13.37 11.14
N HIS A 184 2.48 13.83 10.91
CA HIS A 184 1.40 13.78 11.89
C HIS A 184 1.10 12.36 12.37
N VAL A 185 1.08 11.40 11.43
CA VAL A 185 0.88 9.97 11.72
C VAL A 185 2.00 9.43 12.62
N ARG A 186 3.26 9.74 12.30
CA ARG A 186 4.43 9.33 13.10
C ARG A 186 4.40 9.94 14.51
N HIS A 187 4.13 11.25 14.63
CA HIS A 187 4.04 11.92 15.92
C HIS A 187 2.91 11.36 16.80
N ALA A 188 1.84 10.84 16.21
CA ALA A 188 0.77 10.17 16.94
C ALA A 188 1.11 8.72 17.34
N GLY A 189 2.28 8.19 16.98
CA GLY A 189 2.68 6.80 17.26
C GLY A 189 2.00 5.74 16.41
N ILE A 190 1.38 6.13 15.30
CA ILE A 190 0.76 5.21 14.33
C ILE A 190 1.82 4.77 13.33
N THR A 191 1.80 3.48 12.93
CA THR A 191 2.70 2.98 11.88
C THR A 191 2.31 3.54 10.50
N VAL A 192 3.31 3.73 9.65
CA VAL A 192 3.11 4.29 8.31
C VAL A 192 3.00 3.17 7.28
N CYS A 193 1.94 3.23 6.47
CA CYS A 193 1.82 2.49 5.23
C CYS A 193 1.97 3.50 4.08
N CYS A 194 3.12 3.47 3.40
CA CYS A 194 3.46 4.47 2.39
C CYS A 194 4.26 3.84 1.26
N GLY A 195 3.82 4.04 0.03
CA GLY A 195 4.44 3.53 -1.18
C GLY A 195 4.10 4.38 -2.39
N GLY A 196 4.01 3.73 -3.55
CA GLY A 196 3.73 4.43 -4.80
C GLY A 196 3.04 3.57 -5.84
N ILE A 197 2.87 4.18 -7.00
CA ILE A 197 2.29 3.59 -8.19
C ILE A 197 3.34 3.68 -9.30
N ILE A 198 3.56 2.59 -10.00
CA ILE A 198 4.47 2.53 -11.15
C ILE A 198 3.70 2.20 -12.44
N GLY A 199 4.24 2.61 -13.56
CA GLY A 199 3.59 2.50 -14.87
C GLY A 199 2.70 3.71 -15.22
N MET A 200 2.93 4.87 -14.57
CA MET A 200 2.24 6.12 -14.86
C MET A 200 2.96 6.99 -15.90
N GLY A 201 3.88 6.42 -16.68
CA GLY A 201 4.71 7.13 -17.65
C GLY A 201 6.06 7.59 -17.10
N GLU A 202 6.37 7.24 -15.84
CA GLU A 202 7.66 7.55 -15.20
C GLU A 202 8.79 6.68 -15.73
N ASP A 203 10.02 7.19 -15.71
CA ASP A 203 11.23 6.44 -16.04
C ASP A 203 11.83 5.70 -14.82
N ARG A 204 12.93 4.97 -15.04
CA ARG A 204 13.65 4.25 -13.98
C ARG A 204 14.24 5.18 -12.93
N GLU A 205 14.73 6.34 -13.34
CA GLU A 205 15.31 7.31 -12.39
C GLU A 205 14.23 7.83 -11.44
N THR A 206 13.06 8.14 -11.96
CA THR A 206 11.90 8.54 -11.16
C THR A 206 11.51 7.46 -10.14
N ARG A 207 11.51 6.17 -10.54
CA ARG A 207 11.27 5.06 -9.59
C ARG A 207 12.35 4.97 -8.51
N CYS A 208 13.62 5.16 -8.87
CA CYS A 208 14.72 5.21 -7.90
C CYS A 208 14.56 6.38 -6.92
N ARG A 209 14.12 7.56 -7.38
CA ARG A 209 13.84 8.72 -6.53
C ARG A 209 12.64 8.48 -5.61
N LEU A 210 11.57 7.83 -6.07
CA LEU A 210 10.48 7.39 -5.20
C LEU A 210 10.99 6.44 -4.09
N LEU A 211 11.78 5.43 -4.47
CA LEU A 211 12.35 4.50 -3.51
C LEU A 211 13.28 5.19 -2.50
N GLN A 212 14.04 6.21 -2.93
CA GLN A 212 14.83 7.05 -2.03
C GLN A 212 13.95 7.77 -1.01
N GLN A 213 12.86 8.41 -1.47
CA GLN A 213 11.95 9.12 -0.57
C GLN A 213 11.33 8.20 0.49
N LEU A 214 11.11 6.94 0.16
CA LEU A 214 10.61 5.94 1.11
C LEU A 214 11.72 5.44 2.05
N ALA A 215 12.88 5.10 1.50
CA ALA A 215 13.98 4.49 2.24
C ALA A 215 14.77 5.47 3.12
N CYS A 216 14.64 6.78 2.90
CA CYS A 216 15.23 7.82 3.74
C CYS A 216 14.30 8.30 4.87
N GLN A 217 13.09 7.77 4.99
CA GLN A 217 12.25 8.01 6.17
C GLN A 217 12.82 7.27 7.38
N GLN A 218 12.83 7.93 8.53
CA GLN A 218 13.35 7.36 9.79
C GLN A 218 12.27 7.37 10.88
N PRO A 219 11.72 6.19 11.26
CA PRO A 219 11.96 4.86 10.68
C PRO A 219 11.39 4.70 9.26
N HIS A 220 11.82 3.64 8.55
CA HIS A 220 11.19 3.24 7.28
C HIS A 220 9.66 3.07 7.45
N PRO A 221 8.85 3.27 6.40
CA PRO A 221 7.45 2.85 6.43
C PRO A 221 7.35 1.36 6.78
N GLU A 222 6.53 1.00 7.75
CA GLU A 222 6.35 -0.39 8.17
C GLU A 222 5.67 -1.22 7.07
N SER A 223 4.95 -0.57 6.17
CA SER A 223 4.37 -1.21 4.98
C SER A 223 4.58 -0.34 3.75
N VAL A 224 5.09 -0.96 2.69
CA VAL A 224 5.44 -0.30 1.42
C VAL A 224 4.62 -0.94 0.29
N PRO A 225 3.42 -0.40 -0.02
CA PRO A 225 2.64 -0.88 -1.17
C PRO A 225 3.29 -0.42 -2.48
N ILE A 226 3.58 -1.38 -3.34
CA ILE A 226 3.93 -1.15 -4.74
C ILE A 226 2.69 -1.47 -5.57
N ASN A 227 2.11 -0.45 -6.18
CA ASN A 227 0.95 -0.56 -7.04
C ASN A 227 1.42 -0.54 -8.50
N LEU A 228 0.88 -1.42 -9.32
CA LEU A 228 0.93 -1.26 -10.76
C LEU A 228 -0.29 -0.46 -11.20
N LEU A 229 -0.12 0.50 -12.10
CA LEU A 229 -1.22 1.30 -12.61
C LEU A 229 -2.35 0.41 -13.15
N VAL A 230 -3.55 0.61 -12.61
CA VAL A 230 -4.77 0.05 -13.18
C VAL A 230 -5.41 1.14 -14.05
N ARG A 231 -5.41 0.93 -15.34
CA ARG A 231 -6.00 1.88 -16.30
C ARG A 231 -7.52 1.81 -16.21
N VAL A 232 -8.14 2.92 -15.91
CA VAL A 232 -9.59 3.05 -15.84
C VAL A 232 -10.05 4.07 -16.88
N GLU A 233 -10.99 3.65 -17.73
CA GLU A 233 -11.57 4.55 -18.75
C GLU A 233 -12.13 5.81 -18.08
N GLY A 234 -11.96 6.95 -18.76
CA GLY A 234 -12.34 8.27 -18.24
C GLY A 234 -11.28 8.94 -17.37
N THR A 235 -10.23 8.23 -16.92
CA THR A 235 -9.10 8.86 -16.20
C THR A 235 -8.04 9.37 -17.20
N PRO A 236 -7.23 10.40 -16.84
CA PRO A 236 -6.13 10.87 -17.68
C PRO A 236 -5.12 9.77 -18.07
N LEU A 237 -4.85 8.82 -17.19
CA LEU A 237 -3.87 7.75 -17.43
C LEU A 237 -4.48 6.47 -18.03
N ALA A 238 -5.73 6.53 -18.53
CA ALA A 238 -6.41 5.36 -19.11
C ALA A 238 -5.68 4.74 -20.33
N ARG A 239 -4.85 5.54 -21.02
CA ARG A 239 -4.14 5.13 -22.24
C ARG A 239 -2.64 4.94 -22.07
N GLU A 240 -2.15 4.95 -20.82
CA GLU A 240 -0.73 4.66 -20.56
C GLU A 240 -0.36 3.25 -21.03
N GLN A 241 0.90 3.08 -21.37
CA GLN A 241 1.42 1.77 -21.82
C GLN A 241 1.57 0.82 -20.64
N ASP A 242 1.48 -0.48 -20.92
CA ASP A 242 1.78 -1.49 -19.93
C ASP A 242 3.26 -1.42 -19.53
N LEU A 243 3.51 -1.46 -18.23
CA LEU A 243 4.86 -1.57 -17.71
C LEU A 243 5.36 -3.01 -17.87
N ASP A 244 6.61 -3.15 -18.30
CA ASP A 244 7.28 -4.46 -18.29
C ASP A 244 7.27 -5.05 -16.87
N VAL A 245 6.82 -6.30 -16.77
CA VAL A 245 6.75 -7.04 -15.49
C VAL A 245 8.11 -7.07 -14.77
N LEU A 246 9.20 -7.14 -15.52
CA LEU A 246 10.55 -7.12 -14.93
C LEU A 246 10.86 -5.78 -14.22
N GLU A 247 10.26 -4.67 -14.64
CA GLU A 247 10.39 -3.39 -13.96
C GLU A 247 9.66 -3.40 -12.60
N LEU A 248 8.48 -4.05 -12.52
CA LEU A 248 7.79 -4.28 -11.24
C LEU A 248 8.64 -5.14 -10.31
N VAL A 249 9.18 -6.25 -10.81
CA VAL A 249 10.07 -7.16 -10.06
C VAL A 249 11.29 -6.41 -9.53
N ARG A 250 11.95 -5.59 -10.37
CA ARG A 250 13.09 -4.75 -9.97
C ARG A 250 12.72 -3.76 -8.88
N THR A 251 11.57 -3.12 -9.01
CA THR A 251 11.09 -2.15 -8.00
C THR A 251 10.85 -2.82 -6.65
N ILE A 252 10.22 -4.00 -6.64
CA ILE A 252 9.98 -4.79 -5.42
C ILE A 252 11.30 -5.26 -4.79
N ALA A 253 12.21 -5.81 -5.59
CA ALA A 253 13.50 -6.30 -5.11
C ALA A 253 14.35 -5.17 -4.52
N THR A 254 14.41 -4.04 -5.21
CA THR A 254 15.12 -2.85 -4.71
C THR A 254 14.47 -2.33 -3.43
N ALA A 255 13.15 -2.22 -3.37
CA ALA A 255 12.43 -1.83 -2.14
C ALA A 255 12.76 -2.76 -0.97
N ARG A 256 12.84 -4.08 -1.19
CA ARG A 256 13.21 -5.06 -0.18
C ARG A 256 14.64 -4.87 0.32
N ILE A 257 15.59 -4.60 -0.57
CA ILE A 257 17.01 -4.36 -0.19
C ILE A 257 17.12 -3.08 0.64
N LEU A 258 16.47 -2.01 0.22
CA LEU A 258 16.55 -0.71 0.88
C LEU A 258 15.82 -0.67 2.23
N MET A 259 14.69 -1.35 2.34
CA MET A 259 13.80 -1.35 3.51
C MET A 259 13.53 -2.79 3.99
N PRO A 260 14.56 -3.48 4.50
CA PRO A 260 14.50 -4.93 4.70
C PRO A 260 13.49 -5.37 5.78
N ALA A 261 13.17 -4.52 6.74
CA ALA A 261 12.19 -4.80 7.80
C ALA A 261 10.74 -4.49 7.40
N SER A 262 10.51 -3.77 6.30
CA SER A 262 9.17 -3.36 5.86
C SER A 262 8.38 -4.53 5.27
N MET A 263 7.04 -4.46 5.40
CA MET A 263 6.14 -5.31 4.63
C MET A 263 6.02 -4.74 3.20
N VAL A 264 6.67 -5.36 2.23
CA VAL A 264 6.57 -4.95 0.82
C VAL A 264 5.33 -5.62 0.23
N ARG A 265 4.36 -4.79 -0.20
CA ARG A 265 3.06 -5.27 -0.65
C ARG A 265 2.89 -5.17 -2.15
N MET A 266 2.54 -6.30 -2.79
CA MET A 266 1.89 -6.27 -4.09
C MET A 266 0.45 -5.79 -3.89
N SER A 267 0.15 -4.60 -4.40
CA SER A 267 -1.12 -3.93 -4.16
C SER A 267 -2.00 -3.97 -5.42
N ALA A 268 -2.40 -2.82 -5.99
CA ALA A 268 -3.20 -2.80 -7.20
C ALA A 268 -2.47 -3.38 -8.43
N GLY A 269 -3.23 -3.84 -9.43
CA GLY A 269 -2.73 -4.32 -10.71
C GLY A 269 -2.41 -5.82 -10.78
N ARG A 270 -2.64 -6.60 -9.71
CA ARG A 270 -2.31 -8.03 -9.67
C ARG A 270 -3.09 -8.89 -10.69
N LEU A 271 -4.30 -8.47 -11.10
CA LEU A 271 -5.08 -9.19 -12.11
C LEU A 271 -4.42 -9.23 -13.49
N SER A 272 -3.59 -8.24 -13.82
CA SER A 272 -2.86 -8.20 -15.09
C SER A 272 -1.60 -9.08 -15.09
N LEU A 273 -1.23 -9.65 -13.94
CA LEU A 273 -0.05 -10.49 -13.79
C LEU A 273 -0.40 -11.97 -13.93
N SER A 274 0.46 -12.72 -14.62
CA SER A 274 0.41 -14.19 -14.60
C SER A 274 0.82 -14.74 -13.23
N ASP A 275 0.54 -16.00 -12.96
CA ASP A 275 0.98 -16.67 -11.72
C ASP A 275 2.50 -16.66 -11.57
N GLU A 276 3.24 -16.86 -12.71
CA GLU A 276 4.70 -16.84 -12.73
C GLU A 276 5.25 -15.44 -12.42
N ALA A 277 4.60 -14.38 -12.93
CA ALA A 277 4.96 -13.00 -12.63
C ALA A 277 4.75 -12.68 -11.13
N GLN A 278 3.64 -13.12 -10.56
CA GLN A 278 3.39 -12.96 -9.13
C GLN A 278 4.38 -13.78 -8.28
N ALA A 279 4.68 -15.03 -8.67
CA ALA A 279 5.71 -15.84 -8.02
C ALA A 279 7.08 -15.15 -8.03
N LEU A 280 7.45 -14.54 -9.17
CA LEU A 280 8.70 -13.77 -9.27
C LEU A 280 8.71 -12.55 -8.35
N CYS A 281 7.57 -11.87 -8.18
CA CYS A 281 7.43 -10.78 -7.20
C CYS A 281 7.61 -11.28 -5.75
N PHE A 282 7.12 -12.46 -5.38
CA PHE A 282 7.39 -13.06 -4.06
C PHE A 282 8.86 -13.41 -3.89
N VAL A 283 9.51 -13.96 -4.92
CA VAL A 283 10.96 -14.19 -4.92
C VAL A 283 11.73 -12.87 -4.82
N ALA A 284 11.23 -11.79 -5.40
CA ALA A 284 11.79 -10.44 -5.24
C ALA A 284 11.62 -9.86 -3.82
N GLY A 285 10.89 -10.55 -2.94
CA GLY A 285 10.73 -10.17 -1.54
C GLY A 285 9.41 -9.47 -1.19
N ALA A 286 8.41 -9.50 -2.08
CA ALA A 286 7.04 -9.16 -1.68
C ALA A 286 6.55 -10.16 -0.63
N ASN A 287 5.96 -9.68 0.47
CA ASN A 287 5.48 -10.50 1.56
C ASN A 287 4.12 -10.03 2.12
N SER A 288 3.40 -9.23 1.35
CA SER A 288 2.03 -8.80 1.66
C SER A 288 1.22 -8.66 0.38
N ILE A 289 -0.07 -8.99 0.43
CA ILE A 289 -1.03 -8.82 -0.66
C ILE A 289 -2.35 -8.25 -0.13
N PHE A 290 -3.10 -7.59 -1.02
CA PHE A 290 -4.53 -7.42 -0.79
C PHE A 290 -5.28 -8.65 -1.31
N MET A 291 -6.15 -9.18 -0.46
CA MET A 291 -7.08 -10.29 -0.73
C MET A 291 -8.48 -9.75 -1.02
N GLY A 292 -9.30 -10.58 -1.65
CA GLY A 292 -10.68 -10.25 -2.01
C GLY A 292 -10.76 -9.68 -3.43
N ASP A 293 -11.92 -9.82 -4.04
CA ASP A 293 -12.21 -9.59 -5.46
C ASP A 293 -12.16 -8.12 -5.89
N LYS A 294 -12.08 -7.19 -4.94
CA LYS A 294 -12.14 -5.76 -5.20
C LYS A 294 -11.19 -4.94 -4.32
N LEU A 295 -10.51 -3.96 -4.93
CA LEU A 295 -9.74 -2.91 -4.25
C LEU A 295 -10.41 -1.56 -4.48
N LEU A 296 -11.05 -0.98 -3.46
CA LEU A 296 -11.85 0.25 -3.57
C LEU A 296 -12.89 0.15 -4.71
N THR A 297 -12.50 0.49 -5.93
CA THR A 297 -13.34 0.50 -7.13
C THR A 297 -12.84 -0.40 -8.25
N THR A 298 -11.63 -0.96 -8.14
CA THR A 298 -11.02 -1.77 -9.18
C THR A 298 -11.06 -3.26 -8.82
N PRO A 299 -11.18 -4.17 -9.81
CA PRO A 299 -11.13 -5.61 -9.55
C PRO A 299 -9.77 -6.06 -9.01
N ASN A 300 -9.75 -7.17 -8.27
CA ASN A 300 -8.57 -7.81 -7.72
C ASN A 300 -8.73 -9.33 -7.81
N PRO A 301 -7.66 -10.15 -7.74
CA PRO A 301 -7.79 -11.60 -7.59
C PRO A 301 -8.65 -11.97 -6.38
N ASP A 302 -9.55 -12.92 -6.55
CA ASP A 302 -10.35 -13.44 -5.45
C ASP A 302 -9.49 -14.27 -4.48
N SER A 303 -10.06 -14.54 -3.29
CA SER A 303 -9.34 -15.25 -2.22
C SER A 303 -8.98 -16.69 -2.61
N ASP A 304 -9.80 -17.37 -3.40
CA ASP A 304 -9.57 -18.76 -3.81
C ASP A 304 -8.39 -18.86 -4.79
N ARG A 305 -8.29 -17.88 -5.71
CA ARG A 305 -7.14 -17.77 -6.62
C ARG A 305 -5.86 -17.52 -5.86
N ASP A 306 -5.88 -16.62 -4.86
CA ASP A 306 -4.72 -16.35 -4.01
C ASP A 306 -4.30 -17.57 -3.21
N GLN A 307 -5.23 -18.28 -2.58
CA GLN A 307 -4.93 -19.51 -1.83
C GLN A 307 -4.36 -20.61 -2.73
N THR A 308 -4.92 -20.76 -3.93
CA THR A 308 -4.44 -21.72 -4.93
C THR A 308 -3.01 -21.41 -5.36
N LEU A 309 -2.71 -20.14 -5.66
CA LEU A 309 -1.36 -19.73 -6.05
C LEU A 309 -0.37 -19.96 -4.89
N LEU A 310 -0.68 -19.50 -3.69
CA LEU A 310 0.19 -19.67 -2.52
C LEU A 310 0.45 -21.16 -2.24
N GLY A 311 -0.58 -22.01 -2.30
CA GLY A 311 -0.45 -23.45 -2.13
C GLY A 311 0.49 -24.10 -3.17
N ARG A 312 0.36 -23.72 -4.46
CA ARG A 312 1.27 -24.17 -5.52
C ARG A 312 2.73 -23.76 -5.30
N LEU A 313 2.95 -22.60 -4.64
CA LEU A 313 4.27 -22.09 -4.32
C LEU A 313 4.83 -22.62 -2.99
N GLY A 314 4.06 -23.43 -2.24
CA GLY A 314 4.45 -23.87 -0.89
C GLY A 314 4.49 -22.73 0.12
N MET A 315 3.75 -21.67 -0.12
CA MET A 315 3.64 -20.50 0.75
C MET A 315 2.29 -20.52 1.50
N GLN A 316 2.20 -19.75 2.57
CA GLN A 316 0.98 -19.68 3.38
C GLN A 316 0.68 -18.25 3.81
N LEU A 317 -0.57 -17.97 4.12
CA LEU A 317 -0.92 -16.73 4.80
C LEU A 317 -0.32 -16.71 6.20
N ARG A 318 0.21 -15.54 6.58
CA ARG A 318 0.72 -15.32 7.93
C ARG A 318 -0.41 -15.57 8.95
N PRO A 319 -0.19 -16.39 9.98
CA PRO A 319 -1.20 -16.63 11.00
C PRO A 319 -1.57 -15.35 11.74
N GLN A 320 -2.84 -15.25 12.12
CA GLN A 320 -3.29 -14.15 12.98
C GLN A 320 -2.55 -14.25 14.33
N SER A 321 -2.03 -13.12 14.81
CA SER A 321 -1.47 -13.08 16.15
C SER A 321 -2.60 -13.29 17.15
N VAL A 322 -2.59 -14.42 17.84
CA VAL A 322 -3.46 -14.63 19.00
C VAL A 322 -2.98 -13.66 20.06
N SER A 323 -3.73 -12.58 20.31
CA SER A 323 -3.50 -11.74 21.48
C SER A 323 -3.84 -12.61 22.70
N VAL A 324 -2.82 -13.03 23.45
CA VAL A 324 -2.97 -13.67 24.78
C VAL A 324 -3.28 -12.59 25.80
#